data_9611140c54c50a6a132a15ddf11883d2
#
_entry.id   9611140c54c50a6a132a15ddf11883d2
#
_cell.length_a   1.000
_cell.length_b   1.000
_cell.length_c   1.000
_cell.angle_alpha   90.00
_cell.angle_beta   90.00
_cell.angle_gamma   90.00
#
_symmetry.space_group_name_H-M   'P 1'
#
loop_
_entity.id
_entity.type
_entity.pdbx_description
1 polymer ?
#
loop_
_entity_poly.entity_id
_entity_poly.type
_entity_poly.pdbx_seq_one_letter_code
_entity_poly.pdbx_strand_id
1 'polypeptide(L)'
;MVFVKGPGLYSDIGKKARGKDYQGDQKFTLTTYTSNGVAITSSGTRKGDLFLADINTQLKNKNITTDVKVDTYSNVYTTITVDEPAPGVKAIVSFVAPDQKSGKVELQYFHEHAGISTSLGLTAKPIVNFSGVAGNQKAAFGTDISFDTATGNFTKCNAGVSFTTTDLIASLMLNDKGETVTASYFHTVSPLTNTAVGAELTHSFSTNENTLTIGTQHLLDPLTSVKARVNNYGKVSALIQHEWRPKSLITISGEVDTRAIEKSAKVDWL
;
A
#
# COMPACT_ATOMS: atom_id res chain seq x y z
N MET A 1 -8.98 -5.00 22.89
CA MET A 1 -8.79 -3.76 22.12
C MET A 1 -9.93 -3.67 21.10
N VAL A 2 -10.92 -2.84 21.35
CA VAL A 2 -12.05 -2.66 20.42
C VAL A 2 -11.60 -1.58 19.45
N PHE A 3 -11.07 -1.99 18.29
CA PHE A 3 -10.87 -1.06 17.19
C PHE A 3 -12.24 -0.55 16.76
N VAL A 4 -12.43 0.75 16.86
CA VAL A 4 -13.61 1.41 16.31
C VAL A 4 -13.65 1.10 14.81
N LYS A 5 -14.68 0.37 14.37
CA LYS A 5 -14.86 0.02 12.96
C LYS A 5 -15.43 1.22 12.19
N GLY A 6 -14.58 2.21 11.95
CA GLY A 6 -14.92 3.38 11.15
C GLY A 6 -14.51 3.23 9.67
N PRO A 7 -14.63 4.31 8.87
CA PRO A 7 -14.29 4.34 7.45
C PRO A 7 -12.79 4.15 7.17
N GLY A 8 -11.92 4.20 8.17
CA GLY A 8 -10.47 4.14 8.02
C GLY A 8 -9.86 5.48 7.64
N LEU A 9 -8.66 5.45 7.07
CA LEU A 9 -7.96 6.62 6.55
C LEU A 9 -8.15 6.75 5.03
N TYR A 10 -7.84 7.94 4.50
CA TYR A 10 -7.88 8.19 3.05
C TYR A 10 -7.05 7.17 2.25
N SER A 11 -5.90 6.76 2.79
CA SER A 11 -5.03 5.74 2.18
C SER A 11 -5.69 4.37 2.03
N ASP A 12 -6.79 4.10 2.73
CA ASP A 12 -7.50 2.82 2.68
C ASP A 12 -8.59 2.80 1.61
N ILE A 13 -8.97 3.99 1.08
CA ILE A 13 -9.94 4.13 -0.01
C ILE A 13 -9.41 3.39 -1.25
N GLY A 14 -10.18 2.40 -1.72
CA GLY A 14 -9.83 1.62 -2.91
C GLY A 14 -8.60 0.71 -2.80
N LYS A 15 -7.95 0.64 -1.63
CA LYS A 15 -6.70 -0.14 -1.44
C LYS A 15 -6.86 -1.63 -1.75
N LYS A 16 -8.00 -2.22 -1.44
CA LYS A 16 -8.30 -3.62 -1.74
C LYS A 16 -8.60 -3.87 -3.21
N ALA A 17 -9.15 -2.89 -3.91
CA ALA A 17 -9.46 -2.99 -5.32
C ALA A 17 -8.21 -2.84 -6.22
N ARG A 18 -7.17 -2.18 -5.72
CA ARG A 18 -5.88 -2.08 -6.43
C ARG A 18 -5.09 -3.35 -6.17
N GLY A 19 -4.92 -4.16 -7.19
CA GLY A 19 -4.12 -5.38 -7.09
C GLY A 19 -2.68 -5.07 -6.68
N LYS A 20 -2.32 -5.44 -5.45
CA LYS A 20 -0.93 -5.50 -4.99
C LYS A 20 -0.36 -6.87 -5.30
N ASP A 21 0.94 -7.02 -5.22
CA ASP A 21 1.72 -8.26 -5.30
C ASP A 21 2.35 -8.60 -6.66
N TYR A 22 2.12 -7.81 -7.71
CA TYR A 22 2.88 -7.97 -8.95
C TYR A 22 4.16 -7.14 -8.86
N GLN A 23 5.25 -7.75 -8.42
CA GLN A 23 6.58 -7.12 -8.39
C GLN A 23 7.43 -7.76 -9.48
N GLY A 24 8.05 -6.94 -10.32
CA GLY A 24 8.96 -7.39 -11.38
C GLY A 24 10.41 -7.54 -10.91
N ASP A 25 10.66 -7.61 -9.61
CA ASP A 25 11.99 -7.72 -9.01
C ASP A 25 12.06 -8.96 -8.13
N GLN A 26 13.18 -9.69 -8.18
CA GLN A 26 13.43 -10.84 -7.31
C GLN A 26 13.57 -10.33 -5.87
N LYS A 27 12.68 -10.75 -4.99
CA LYS A 27 12.69 -10.37 -3.57
C LYS A 27 12.71 -11.60 -2.68
N PHE A 28 13.64 -11.67 -1.76
CA PHE A 28 13.70 -12.65 -0.70
C PHE A 28 13.39 -11.99 0.64
N THR A 29 12.53 -12.59 1.45
CA THR A 29 12.19 -12.06 2.78
C THR A 29 12.18 -13.19 3.81
N LEU A 30 12.92 -12.99 4.88
CA LEU A 30 12.95 -13.90 6.03
C LEU A 30 12.52 -13.14 7.28
N THR A 31 11.49 -13.64 7.96
CA THR A 31 11.02 -13.05 9.22
C THR A 31 11.19 -14.05 10.35
N THR A 32 11.83 -13.61 11.44
CA THR A 32 12.04 -14.38 12.65
C THR A 32 11.44 -13.63 13.85
N TYR A 33 10.80 -14.36 14.73
CA TYR A 33 10.24 -13.81 15.97
C TYR A 33 11.03 -14.34 17.16
N THR A 34 11.44 -13.42 18.04
CA THR A 34 12.08 -13.79 19.30
C THR A 34 11.02 -13.96 20.39
N SER A 35 11.38 -14.70 21.45
CA SER A 35 10.50 -14.89 22.63
C SER A 35 10.14 -13.58 23.34
N ASN A 36 10.95 -12.54 23.18
CA ASN A 36 10.75 -11.22 23.79
C ASN A 36 9.85 -10.29 22.99
N GLY A 37 9.16 -10.79 21.93
CA GLY A 37 8.26 -10.00 21.11
C GLY A 37 8.94 -9.11 20.06
N VAL A 38 10.22 -9.35 19.79
CA VAL A 38 10.95 -8.68 18.71
C VAL A 38 10.75 -9.47 17.41
N ALA A 39 10.30 -8.82 16.36
CA ALA A 39 10.28 -9.36 15.02
C ALA A 39 11.46 -8.81 14.22
N ILE A 40 12.25 -9.70 13.63
CA ILE A 40 13.38 -9.35 12.77
C ILE A 40 13.04 -9.83 11.37
N THR A 41 13.00 -8.91 10.42
CA THR A 41 12.76 -9.20 9.02
C THR A 41 13.97 -8.80 8.21
N SER A 42 14.57 -9.75 7.51
CA SER A 42 15.62 -9.50 6.53
C SER A 42 15.02 -9.64 5.14
N SER A 43 15.22 -8.67 4.29
CA SER A 43 14.81 -8.76 2.89
C SER A 43 15.95 -8.40 1.95
N GLY A 44 16.01 -9.11 0.83
CA GLY A 44 16.93 -8.85 -0.27
C GLY A 44 16.11 -8.72 -1.55
N THR A 45 16.36 -7.68 -2.33
CA THR A 45 15.71 -7.46 -3.62
C THR A 45 16.78 -7.30 -4.69
N ARG A 46 16.69 -8.11 -5.74
CA ARG A 46 17.53 -7.95 -6.93
C ARG A 46 16.74 -7.25 -8.02
N LYS A 47 17.28 -6.14 -8.49
CA LYS A 47 16.70 -5.34 -9.58
C LYS A 47 17.74 -5.19 -10.70
N GLY A 48 17.67 -6.06 -11.70
CA GLY A 48 18.73 -6.16 -12.70
C GLY A 48 20.05 -6.58 -12.04
N ASP A 49 21.09 -5.76 -12.19
CA ASP A 49 22.41 -5.99 -11.60
C ASP A 49 22.55 -5.41 -10.18
N LEU A 50 21.55 -4.68 -9.70
CA LEU A 50 21.57 -4.06 -8.38
C LEU A 50 20.95 -5.01 -7.33
N PHE A 51 21.71 -5.27 -6.26
CA PHE A 51 21.23 -6.01 -5.10
C PHE A 51 21.01 -5.04 -3.94
N LEU A 52 19.76 -4.97 -3.48
CA LEU A 52 19.34 -4.17 -2.34
C LEU A 52 18.95 -5.11 -1.20
N ALA A 53 19.55 -4.93 -0.05
CA ALA A 53 19.17 -5.66 1.15
C ALA A 53 18.76 -4.69 2.25
N ASP A 54 17.83 -5.13 3.09
CA ASP A 54 17.46 -4.42 4.29
C ASP A 54 17.16 -5.37 5.44
N ILE A 55 17.42 -4.89 6.63
CA ILE A 55 17.08 -5.56 7.88
C ILE A 55 16.15 -4.64 8.65
N ASN A 56 14.98 -5.12 8.96
CA ASN A 56 14.00 -4.41 9.79
C ASN A 56 13.83 -5.14 11.12
N THR A 57 13.94 -4.39 12.21
CA THR A 57 13.71 -4.88 13.57
C THR A 57 12.52 -4.14 14.16
N GLN A 58 11.47 -4.87 14.52
CA GLN A 58 10.29 -4.32 15.16
C GLN A 58 10.21 -4.79 16.60
N LEU A 59 10.15 -3.84 17.52
CA LEU A 59 9.94 -4.06 18.95
C LEU A 59 8.59 -3.49 19.35
N LYS A 60 7.72 -4.32 19.88
CA LYS A 60 6.42 -3.89 20.41
C LYS A 60 6.40 -4.01 21.92
N ASN A 61 6.21 -2.88 22.60
CA ASN A 61 6.08 -2.82 24.05
C ASN A 61 4.81 -2.07 24.42
N LYS A 62 3.79 -2.82 24.91
CA LYS A 62 2.46 -2.29 25.23
C LYS A 62 1.85 -1.51 24.05
N ASN A 63 1.77 -0.19 24.19
CA ASN A 63 1.23 0.73 23.19
C ASN A 63 2.30 1.43 22.35
N ILE A 64 3.56 1.11 22.54
CA ILE A 64 4.67 1.67 21.74
C ILE A 64 5.23 0.59 20.83
N THR A 65 5.31 0.88 19.56
CA THR A 65 5.98 0.04 18.56
C THR A 65 7.14 0.83 17.98
N THR A 66 8.34 0.27 18.05
CA THR A 66 9.55 0.86 17.45
C THR A 66 10.00 -0.03 16.32
N ASP A 67 10.09 0.55 15.14
CA ASP A 67 10.60 -0.08 13.93
C ASP A 67 11.93 0.56 13.56
N VAL A 68 12.99 -0.25 13.42
CA VAL A 68 14.29 0.20 12.96
C VAL A 68 14.66 -0.62 11.73
N LYS A 69 14.82 0.05 10.59
CA LYS A 69 15.21 -0.56 9.33
C LYS A 69 16.54 0.01 8.86
N VAL A 70 17.47 -0.87 8.52
CA VAL A 70 18.77 -0.51 7.95
C VAL A 70 18.83 -1.04 6.52
N ASP A 71 19.21 -0.21 5.58
CA ASP A 71 19.36 -0.59 4.18
C ASP A 71 20.83 -0.77 3.76
N THR A 72 21.07 -1.26 2.54
CA THR A 72 22.41 -1.47 1.96
C THR A 72 23.23 -0.18 1.83
N TYR A 73 22.56 0.97 1.81
CA TYR A 73 23.21 2.28 1.72
C TYR A 73 23.56 2.88 3.07
N SER A 74 23.44 2.07 4.14
CA SER A 74 23.66 2.50 5.53
C SER A 74 22.69 3.57 6.02
N ASN A 75 21.52 3.71 5.38
CA ASN A 75 20.45 4.54 5.93
C ASN A 75 19.73 3.77 7.02
N VAL A 76 19.53 4.44 8.15
CA VAL A 76 18.79 3.91 9.29
C VAL A 76 17.45 4.63 9.36
N TYR A 77 16.39 3.92 9.05
CA TYR A 77 15.01 4.38 9.16
C TYR A 77 14.48 4.02 10.53
N THR A 78 14.08 4.97 11.30
CA THR A 78 13.49 4.75 12.62
C THR A 78 12.07 5.29 12.63
N THR A 79 11.12 4.46 13.03
CA THR A 79 9.72 4.84 13.20
C THR A 79 9.25 4.43 14.58
N ILE A 80 8.75 5.38 15.34
CA ILE A 80 8.17 5.17 16.66
C ILE A 80 6.67 5.44 16.55
N THR A 81 5.89 4.44 16.85
CA THR A 81 4.43 4.51 16.84
C THR A 81 3.93 4.39 18.26
N VAL A 82 3.12 5.33 18.69
CA VAL A 82 2.40 5.29 19.97
C VAL A 82 0.91 5.10 19.68
N ASP A 83 0.40 3.94 20.02
CA ASP A 83 -1.02 3.61 19.88
C ASP A 83 -1.78 4.13 21.09
N GLU A 84 -2.88 4.83 20.86
CA GLU A 84 -3.80 5.34 21.88
C GLU A 84 -3.14 6.18 23.01
N PRO A 85 -2.32 7.22 22.71
CA PRO A 85 -1.95 8.19 23.72
C PRO A 85 -3.17 8.94 24.27
N ALA A 86 -4.23 9.05 23.50
CA ALA A 86 -5.58 9.43 23.86
C ALA A 86 -6.59 8.55 23.11
N PRO A 87 -7.85 8.44 23.53
CA PRO A 87 -8.84 7.59 22.87
C PRO A 87 -8.96 7.90 21.38
N GLY A 88 -8.76 6.87 20.54
CA GLY A 88 -8.80 6.98 19.08
C GLY A 88 -7.63 7.71 18.41
N VAL A 89 -6.62 8.13 19.16
CA VAL A 89 -5.43 8.83 18.61
C VAL A 89 -4.28 7.86 18.44
N LYS A 90 -3.54 8.02 17.36
CA LYS A 90 -2.27 7.35 17.10
C LYS A 90 -1.23 8.38 16.68
N ALA A 91 -0.07 8.35 17.30
CA ALA A 91 1.03 9.23 17.00
C ALA A 91 2.19 8.43 16.39
N ILE A 92 2.78 8.95 15.32
CA ILE A 92 3.89 8.32 14.61
C ILE A 92 4.98 9.37 14.41
N VAL A 93 6.19 9.03 14.82
CA VAL A 93 7.39 9.83 14.58
C VAL A 93 8.35 9.01 13.76
N SER A 94 8.84 9.55 12.66
CA SER A 94 9.80 8.88 11.80
C SER A 94 10.95 9.80 11.43
N PHE A 95 12.14 9.21 11.31
CA PHE A 95 13.34 9.90 10.83
C PHE A 95 14.29 8.90 10.16
N VAL A 96 15.18 9.43 9.33
CA VAL A 96 16.20 8.66 8.61
C VAL A 96 17.57 9.25 8.93
N ALA A 97 18.47 8.44 9.46
CA ALA A 97 19.87 8.84 9.64
C ALA A 97 20.67 8.33 8.40
N PRO A 98 21.60 9.12 7.85
CA PRO A 98 22.12 10.40 8.34
C PRO A 98 21.33 11.66 7.92
N ASP A 99 20.20 11.53 7.20
CA ASP A 99 19.46 12.71 6.72
C ASP A 99 18.71 13.43 7.86
N GLN A 100 19.25 14.55 8.30
CA GLN A 100 18.67 15.39 9.35
C GLN A 100 17.34 16.07 8.96
N LYS A 101 17.01 16.12 7.66
CA LYS A 101 15.79 16.75 7.15
C LYS A 101 14.64 15.77 6.95
N SER A 102 14.85 14.50 7.24
CA SER A 102 13.87 13.44 7.05
C SER A 102 12.85 13.32 8.18
N GLY A 103 13.01 14.06 9.27
CA GLY A 103 12.12 14.02 10.43
C GLY A 103 10.68 14.33 10.03
N LYS A 104 9.73 13.49 10.46
CA LYS A 104 8.30 13.60 10.20
C LYS A 104 7.52 13.21 11.44
N VAL A 105 6.52 13.99 11.78
CA VAL A 105 5.51 13.65 12.78
C VAL A 105 4.17 13.48 12.09
N GLU A 106 3.45 12.43 12.44
CA GLU A 106 2.13 12.14 11.93
C GLU A 106 1.19 11.82 13.10
N LEU A 107 0.03 12.45 13.09
CA LEU A 107 -1.06 12.21 14.02
C LEU A 107 -2.25 11.66 13.24
N GLN A 108 -2.80 10.57 13.73
CA GLN A 108 -4.00 9.94 13.18
C GLN A 108 -5.07 9.90 14.26
N TYR A 109 -6.28 10.27 13.89
CA TYR A 109 -7.45 10.18 14.74
C TYR A 109 -8.50 9.29 14.09
N PHE A 110 -8.99 8.32 14.85
CA PHE A 110 -9.99 7.36 14.41
C PHE A 110 -11.27 7.51 15.22
N HIS A 111 -12.36 7.75 14.52
CA HIS A 111 -13.71 7.80 15.04
C HIS A 111 -14.62 6.85 14.25
N GLU A 112 -15.79 6.50 14.79
CA GLU A 112 -16.75 5.58 14.13
C GLU A 112 -17.18 6.06 12.73
N HIS A 113 -17.25 7.36 12.52
CA HIS A 113 -17.73 7.98 11.28
C HIS A 113 -16.69 8.86 10.58
N ALA A 114 -15.50 8.98 11.15
CA ALA A 114 -14.45 9.83 10.60
C ALA A 114 -13.05 9.27 10.87
N GLY A 115 -12.14 9.50 9.96
CA GLY A 115 -10.72 9.27 10.12
C GLY A 115 -9.95 10.50 9.65
N ILE A 116 -9.03 11.01 10.46
CA ILE A 116 -8.22 12.18 10.14
C ILE A 116 -6.76 11.79 10.30
N SER A 117 -5.93 12.18 9.34
CA SER A 117 -4.48 12.07 9.47
C SER A 117 -3.84 13.39 9.09
N THR A 118 -2.93 13.85 9.93
CA THR A 118 -2.12 15.05 9.69
C THR A 118 -0.66 14.68 9.82
N SER A 119 0.17 15.12 8.89
CA SER A 119 1.61 14.92 9.00
C SER A 119 2.38 16.18 8.67
N LEU A 120 3.46 16.38 9.40
CA LEU A 120 4.34 17.54 9.33
C LEU A 120 5.80 17.09 9.19
N GLY A 121 6.50 17.58 8.17
CA GLY A 121 7.95 17.43 8.07
C GLY A 121 8.66 18.33 9.08
N LEU A 122 9.67 17.81 9.77
CA LEU A 122 10.45 18.58 10.75
C LEU A 122 11.60 19.33 10.07
N THR A 123 11.27 20.21 9.15
CA THR A 123 12.23 21.05 8.40
C THR A 123 11.88 22.53 8.56
N ALA A 124 12.81 23.42 8.21
CA ALA A 124 12.57 24.86 8.29
C ALA A 124 11.42 25.35 7.39
N LYS A 125 11.12 24.61 6.33
CA LYS A 125 10.02 24.86 5.39
C LYS A 125 9.25 23.55 5.21
N PRO A 126 8.35 23.21 6.14
CA PRO A 126 7.69 21.91 6.14
C PRO A 126 6.65 21.80 5.04
N ILE A 127 6.48 20.56 4.56
CA ILE A 127 5.28 20.17 3.85
C ILE A 127 4.29 19.66 4.89
N VAL A 128 3.09 20.26 4.90
CA VAL A 128 1.99 19.86 5.76
C VAL A 128 1.03 18.98 4.93
N ASN A 129 0.78 17.76 5.36
CA ASN A 129 -0.21 16.91 4.75
C ASN A 129 -1.40 16.78 5.69
N PHE A 130 -2.57 16.92 5.13
CA PHE A 130 -3.84 16.72 5.81
C PHE A 130 -4.71 15.78 5.00
N SER A 131 -5.23 14.74 5.62
CA SER A 131 -6.21 13.86 5.01
C SER A 131 -7.37 13.61 5.95
N GLY A 132 -8.57 13.60 5.40
CA GLY A 132 -9.80 13.33 6.13
C GLY A 132 -10.70 12.37 5.38
N VAL A 133 -11.35 11.49 6.11
CA VAL A 133 -12.39 10.60 5.60
C VAL A 133 -13.61 10.71 6.50
N ALA A 134 -14.77 10.83 5.89
CA ALA A 134 -16.04 10.75 6.57
C ALA A 134 -16.93 9.68 5.95
N GLY A 135 -17.71 8.99 6.74
CA GLY A 135 -18.61 7.96 6.25
C GLY A 135 -18.84 6.83 7.24
N ASN A 136 -19.19 5.69 6.71
CA ASN A 136 -19.41 4.47 7.47
C ASN A 136 -18.69 3.29 6.80
N GLN A 137 -18.91 2.07 7.30
CA GLN A 137 -18.29 0.86 6.75
C GLN A 137 -18.72 0.56 5.29
N LYS A 138 -19.88 1.08 4.86
CA LYS A 138 -20.43 0.83 3.52
C LYS A 138 -20.04 1.90 2.52
N ALA A 139 -20.02 3.17 2.94
CA ALA A 139 -19.70 4.30 2.08
C ALA A 139 -18.79 5.28 2.80
N ALA A 140 -17.71 5.67 2.16
CA ALA A 140 -16.76 6.64 2.68
C ALA A 140 -16.38 7.65 1.59
N PHE A 141 -16.29 8.91 1.99
CA PHE A 141 -15.77 10.02 1.19
C PHE A 141 -14.54 10.57 1.89
N GLY A 142 -13.49 10.85 1.14
CA GLY A 142 -12.26 11.38 1.72
C GLY A 142 -11.54 12.35 0.79
N THR A 143 -10.69 13.17 1.43
CA THR A 143 -9.81 14.12 0.75
C THR A 143 -8.39 13.99 1.31
N ASP A 144 -7.40 14.32 0.48
CA ASP A 144 -5.99 14.31 0.85
C ASP A 144 -5.29 15.50 0.20
N ILE A 145 -4.80 16.40 1.04
CA ILE A 145 -4.25 17.69 0.66
C ILE A 145 -2.84 17.81 1.22
N SER A 146 -1.92 18.30 0.40
CA SER A 146 -0.56 18.64 0.82
C SER A 146 -0.27 20.11 0.48
N PHE A 147 0.23 20.83 1.47
CA PHE A 147 0.60 22.22 1.36
C PHE A 147 2.10 22.37 1.61
N ASP A 148 2.78 23.00 0.67
CA ASP A 148 4.20 23.33 0.79
C ASP A 148 4.35 24.76 1.32
N THR A 149 4.89 24.89 2.53
CA THR A 149 5.11 26.21 3.17
C THR A 149 6.25 27.01 2.54
N ALA A 150 7.13 26.35 1.74
CA ALA A 150 8.22 27.02 1.04
C ALA A 150 7.73 27.82 -0.16
N THR A 151 6.81 27.22 -0.93
CA THR A 151 6.28 27.80 -2.17
C THR A 151 4.92 28.48 -1.97
N GLY A 152 4.25 28.23 -0.83
CA GLY A 152 2.89 28.71 -0.58
C GLY A 152 1.81 28.03 -1.43
N ASN A 153 2.12 26.91 -2.06
CA ASN A 153 1.23 26.22 -3.00
C ASN A 153 0.75 24.86 -2.46
N PHE A 154 -0.43 24.47 -2.90
CA PHE A 154 -0.89 23.09 -2.74
C PHE A 154 -0.14 22.19 -3.72
N THR A 155 0.62 21.23 -3.19
CA THR A 155 1.37 20.26 -4.00
C THR A 155 0.51 19.04 -4.36
N LYS A 156 -0.47 18.72 -3.53
CA LYS A 156 -1.39 17.60 -3.73
C LYS A 156 -2.81 18.01 -3.34
N CYS A 157 -3.77 17.62 -4.13
CA CYS A 157 -5.19 17.74 -3.82
C CYS A 157 -5.90 16.55 -4.47
N ASN A 158 -6.31 15.62 -3.64
CA ASN A 158 -6.99 14.39 -4.08
C ASN A 158 -8.32 14.27 -3.35
N ALA A 159 -9.29 13.68 -4.01
CA ALA A 159 -10.57 13.32 -3.42
C ALA A 159 -10.93 11.88 -3.80
N GLY A 160 -11.72 11.22 -2.99
CA GLY A 160 -12.12 9.86 -3.28
C GLY A 160 -13.39 9.45 -2.58
N VAL A 161 -14.13 8.57 -3.23
CA VAL A 161 -15.33 7.95 -2.70
C VAL A 161 -15.14 6.44 -2.79
N SER A 162 -15.53 5.71 -1.77
CA SER A 162 -15.57 4.25 -1.79
C SER A 162 -16.92 3.74 -1.32
N PHE A 163 -17.34 2.66 -1.96
CA PHE A 163 -18.50 1.89 -1.58
C PHE A 163 -18.07 0.45 -1.33
N THR A 164 -18.39 -0.09 -0.16
CA THR A 164 -17.99 -1.42 0.27
C THR A 164 -19.22 -2.20 0.73
N THR A 165 -19.44 -3.33 0.12
CA THR A 165 -20.42 -4.34 0.55
C THR A 165 -19.67 -5.60 0.96
N THR A 166 -20.36 -6.67 1.34
CA THR A 166 -19.76 -7.93 1.76
C THR A 166 -18.83 -8.51 0.67
N ASP A 167 -19.23 -8.41 -0.57
CA ASP A 167 -18.63 -9.06 -1.75
C ASP A 167 -18.14 -8.07 -2.82
N LEU A 168 -18.47 -6.78 -2.67
CA LEU A 168 -18.18 -5.76 -3.67
C LEU A 168 -17.48 -4.56 -3.03
N ILE A 169 -16.42 -4.09 -3.67
CA ILE A 169 -15.74 -2.84 -3.35
C ILE A 169 -15.63 -2.04 -4.63
N ALA A 170 -16.20 -0.84 -4.63
CA ALA A 170 -16.04 0.11 -5.72
C ALA A 170 -15.43 1.41 -5.17
N SER A 171 -14.55 2.03 -5.93
CA SER A 171 -14.00 3.32 -5.57
C SER A 171 -13.80 4.21 -6.78
N LEU A 172 -13.99 5.50 -6.58
CA LEU A 172 -13.69 6.54 -7.54
C LEU A 172 -12.75 7.54 -6.87
N MET A 173 -11.62 7.82 -7.48
CA MET A 173 -10.61 8.72 -6.96
C MET A 173 -10.25 9.76 -8.00
N LEU A 174 -10.19 11.00 -7.56
CA LEU A 174 -9.66 12.13 -8.31
C LEU A 174 -8.28 12.46 -7.73
N ASN A 175 -7.25 12.32 -8.53
CA ASN A 175 -5.86 12.50 -8.14
C ASN A 175 -5.23 13.66 -8.91
N ASP A 176 -4.01 14.04 -8.48
CA ASP A 176 -3.17 15.00 -9.17
C ASP A 176 -3.88 16.33 -9.45
N LYS A 177 -4.55 16.88 -8.41
CA LYS A 177 -5.32 18.14 -8.49
C LYS A 177 -6.46 18.11 -9.53
N GLY A 178 -7.03 16.94 -9.78
CA GLY A 178 -8.09 16.76 -10.75
C GLY A 178 -7.65 16.34 -12.15
N GLU A 179 -6.36 16.11 -12.36
CA GLU A 179 -5.84 15.70 -13.67
C GLU A 179 -6.07 14.22 -13.97
N THR A 180 -6.24 13.39 -12.94
CA THR A 180 -6.39 11.95 -13.12
C THR A 180 -7.60 11.42 -12.36
N VAL A 181 -8.48 10.71 -13.04
CA VAL A 181 -9.59 9.97 -12.44
C VAL A 181 -9.28 8.48 -12.49
N THR A 182 -9.42 7.81 -11.34
CA THR A 182 -9.28 6.35 -11.24
C THR A 182 -10.55 5.76 -10.67
N ALA A 183 -11.20 4.89 -11.43
CA ALA A 183 -12.31 4.07 -10.99
C ALA A 183 -11.83 2.63 -10.76
N SER A 184 -12.08 2.07 -9.59
CA SER A 184 -11.69 0.70 -9.26
C SER A 184 -12.90 -0.10 -8.81
N TYR A 185 -12.97 -1.34 -9.24
CA TYR A 185 -14.03 -2.27 -8.94
C TYR A 185 -13.41 -3.61 -8.53
N PHE A 186 -13.89 -4.20 -7.46
CA PHE A 186 -13.50 -5.52 -6.99
C PHE A 186 -14.72 -6.28 -6.51
N HIS A 187 -14.89 -7.50 -7.01
CA HIS A 187 -16.01 -8.37 -6.64
C HIS A 187 -15.53 -9.78 -6.30
N THR A 188 -15.93 -10.26 -5.13
CA THR A 188 -15.72 -11.64 -4.72
C THR A 188 -16.85 -12.50 -5.26
N VAL A 189 -16.58 -13.22 -6.34
CA VAL A 189 -17.56 -14.08 -7.03
C VAL A 189 -17.89 -15.32 -6.21
N SER A 190 -16.87 -15.92 -5.59
CA SER A 190 -17.02 -17.09 -4.73
C SER A 190 -16.15 -16.96 -3.48
N PRO A 191 -16.75 -16.74 -2.30
CA PRO A 191 -16.01 -16.69 -1.05
C PRO A 191 -15.30 -17.99 -0.69
N LEU A 192 -15.86 -19.14 -1.07
CA LEU A 192 -15.31 -20.47 -0.76
C LEU A 192 -13.97 -20.73 -1.47
N THR A 193 -13.88 -20.35 -2.73
CA THR A 193 -12.65 -20.50 -3.54
C THR A 193 -11.84 -19.21 -3.61
N ASN A 194 -12.23 -18.19 -2.82
CA ASN A 194 -11.64 -16.84 -2.86
C ASN A 194 -11.50 -16.34 -4.31
N THR A 195 -12.47 -16.70 -5.16
CA THR A 195 -12.50 -16.25 -6.55
C THR A 195 -12.99 -14.80 -6.58
N ALA A 196 -12.17 -13.93 -7.10
CA ALA A 196 -12.47 -12.51 -7.20
C ALA A 196 -12.07 -11.97 -8.56
N VAL A 197 -12.81 -10.98 -9.02
CA VAL A 197 -12.53 -10.23 -10.24
C VAL A 197 -12.39 -8.76 -9.89
N GLY A 198 -11.39 -8.12 -10.46
CA GLY A 198 -11.14 -6.69 -10.30
C GLY A 198 -10.99 -5.99 -11.64
N ALA A 199 -11.40 -4.75 -11.69
CA ALA A 199 -11.17 -3.86 -12.83
C ALA A 199 -10.75 -2.48 -12.32
N GLU A 200 -9.80 -1.86 -12.99
CA GLU A 200 -9.37 -0.49 -12.74
C GLU A 200 -9.30 0.26 -14.05
N LEU A 201 -9.97 1.40 -14.09
CA LEU A 201 -9.93 2.35 -15.20
C LEU A 201 -9.30 3.64 -14.70
N THR A 202 -8.21 4.05 -15.32
CA THR A 202 -7.57 5.34 -15.07
C THR A 202 -7.65 6.20 -16.31
N HIS A 203 -8.16 7.41 -16.17
CA HIS A 203 -8.19 8.43 -17.21
C HIS A 203 -7.36 9.63 -16.81
N SER A 204 -6.43 10.04 -17.67
CA SER A 204 -5.66 11.28 -17.52
C SER A 204 -6.23 12.34 -18.44
N PHE A 205 -6.69 13.46 -17.87
CA PHE A 205 -7.25 14.57 -18.65
C PHE A 205 -6.18 15.34 -19.42
N SER A 206 -4.96 15.41 -18.89
CA SER A 206 -3.85 16.14 -19.53
C SER A 206 -3.32 15.43 -20.78
N THR A 207 -3.20 14.10 -20.73
CA THR A 207 -2.71 13.30 -21.86
C THR A 207 -3.83 12.67 -22.69
N ASN A 208 -5.08 12.75 -22.21
CA ASN A 208 -6.26 12.08 -22.78
C ASN A 208 -6.06 10.56 -22.97
N GLU A 209 -5.28 9.95 -22.05
CA GLU A 209 -5.00 8.52 -22.07
C GLU A 209 -5.91 7.75 -21.12
N ASN A 210 -6.34 6.58 -21.58
CA ASN A 210 -7.12 5.64 -20.78
C ASN A 210 -6.32 4.36 -20.54
N THR A 211 -6.18 3.98 -19.27
CA THR A 211 -5.61 2.70 -18.88
C THR A 211 -6.70 1.85 -18.23
N LEU A 212 -7.06 0.75 -18.88
CA LEU A 212 -7.96 -0.25 -18.33
C LEU A 212 -7.15 -1.48 -17.94
N THR A 213 -7.25 -1.89 -16.70
CA THR A 213 -6.65 -3.12 -16.17
C THR A 213 -7.75 -4.01 -15.62
N ILE A 214 -7.78 -5.27 -16.03
CA ILE A 214 -8.70 -6.28 -15.51
C ILE A 214 -7.84 -7.37 -14.88
N GLY A 215 -8.24 -7.85 -13.71
CA GLY A 215 -7.56 -8.89 -12.98
C GLY A 215 -8.52 -9.91 -12.39
N THR A 216 -8.01 -11.10 -12.16
CA THR A 216 -8.73 -12.17 -11.48
C THR A 216 -7.82 -12.84 -10.45
N GLN A 217 -8.42 -13.34 -9.39
CA GLN A 217 -7.78 -14.17 -8.38
C GLN A 217 -8.60 -15.42 -8.16
N HIS A 218 -7.93 -16.55 -7.98
CA HIS A 218 -8.57 -17.83 -7.68
C HIS A 218 -7.69 -18.67 -6.76
N LEU A 219 -8.28 -19.33 -5.76
CA LEU A 219 -7.62 -20.39 -4.99
C LEU A 219 -7.82 -21.72 -5.72
N LEU A 220 -6.73 -22.30 -6.20
CA LEU A 220 -6.73 -23.65 -6.77
C LEU A 220 -6.95 -24.71 -5.68
N ASP A 221 -6.29 -24.51 -4.54
CA ASP A 221 -6.39 -25.29 -3.33
C ASP A 221 -6.13 -24.38 -2.09
N PRO A 222 -6.37 -24.86 -0.85
CA PRO A 222 -6.19 -24.04 0.36
C PRO A 222 -4.80 -23.41 0.53
N LEU A 223 -3.78 -23.97 -0.14
CA LEU A 223 -2.38 -23.55 -0.03
C LEU A 223 -1.90 -22.83 -1.29
N THR A 224 -2.67 -22.86 -2.39
CA THR A 224 -2.24 -22.31 -3.69
C THR A 224 -3.22 -21.28 -4.21
N SER A 225 -2.76 -20.08 -4.44
CA SER A 225 -3.53 -19.02 -5.08
C SER A 225 -2.90 -18.61 -6.41
N VAL A 226 -3.75 -18.33 -7.40
CA VAL A 226 -3.35 -17.81 -8.70
C VAL A 226 -3.99 -16.45 -8.91
N LYS A 227 -3.21 -15.50 -9.41
CA LYS A 227 -3.69 -14.18 -9.80
C LYS A 227 -3.24 -13.91 -11.23
N ALA A 228 -4.08 -13.25 -12.01
CA ALA A 228 -3.74 -12.80 -13.35
C ALA A 228 -4.32 -11.41 -13.60
N ARG A 229 -3.63 -10.61 -14.37
CA ARG A 229 -4.13 -9.31 -14.82
C ARG A 229 -3.69 -9.02 -16.25
N VAL A 230 -4.49 -8.25 -16.93
CA VAL A 230 -4.22 -7.75 -18.29
C VAL A 230 -4.61 -6.28 -18.38
N ASN A 231 -3.84 -5.50 -19.10
CA ASN A 231 -4.21 -4.13 -19.42
C ASN A 231 -4.43 -3.92 -20.92
N ASN A 232 -5.05 -2.80 -21.27
CA ASN A 232 -5.34 -2.42 -22.67
C ASN A 232 -4.08 -2.13 -23.51
N TYR A 233 -2.90 -1.98 -22.88
CA TYR A 233 -1.61 -1.83 -23.58
C TYR A 233 -0.97 -3.17 -23.94
N GLY A 234 -1.62 -4.30 -23.61
CA GLY A 234 -1.11 -5.63 -23.91
C GLY A 234 -0.13 -6.17 -22.88
N LYS A 235 0.00 -5.56 -21.70
CA LYS A 235 0.76 -6.14 -20.61
C LYS A 235 -0.09 -7.17 -19.89
N VAL A 236 0.41 -8.39 -19.79
CA VAL A 236 -0.19 -9.51 -19.10
C VAL A 236 0.73 -9.91 -17.96
N SER A 237 0.20 -10.00 -16.75
CA SER A 237 0.96 -10.48 -15.59
C SER A 237 0.20 -11.65 -14.95
N ALA A 238 0.94 -12.68 -14.57
CA ALA A 238 0.41 -13.81 -13.82
C ALA A 238 1.27 -14.04 -12.58
N LEU A 239 0.65 -14.53 -11.51
CA LEU A 239 1.31 -14.82 -10.26
C LEU A 239 0.71 -16.09 -9.67
N ILE A 240 1.58 -16.99 -9.22
CA ILE A 240 1.23 -18.18 -8.46
C ILE A 240 1.90 -18.09 -7.11
N GLN A 241 1.13 -18.27 -6.05
CA GLN A 241 1.61 -18.27 -4.68
C GLN A 241 1.23 -19.59 -4.02
N HIS A 242 2.22 -20.27 -3.47
CA HIS A 242 2.04 -21.59 -2.83
C HIS A 242 2.65 -21.58 -1.42
N GLU A 243 1.89 -22.02 -0.43
CA GLU A 243 2.39 -22.25 0.92
C GLU A 243 2.98 -23.67 1.01
N TRP A 244 4.31 -23.75 0.91
CA TRP A 244 5.02 -25.04 0.95
C TRP A 244 5.09 -25.63 2.36
N ARG A 245 5.22 -24.77 3.38
CA ARG A 245 5.17 -25.13 4.80
C ARG A 245 4.39 -24.07 5.55
N PRO A 246 3.84 -24.36 6.73
CA PRO A 246 3.17 -23.36 7.55
C PRO A 246 4.05 -22.11 7.72
N LYS A 247 3.51 -20.97 7.26
CA LYS A 247 4.18 -19.64 7.24
C LYS A 247 5.33 -19.49 6.21
N SER A 248 5.52 -20.43 5.29
CA SER A 248 6.52 -20.33 4.23
C SER A 248 5.83 -20.28 2.87
N LEU A 249 5.87 -19.13 2.22
CA LEU A 249 5.22 -18.87 0.94
C LEU A 249 6.28 -18.81 -0.17
N ILE A 250 5.99 -19.47 -1.28
CA ILE A 250 6.74 -19.34 -2.53
C ILE A 250 5.84 -18.59 -3.50
N THR A 251 6.33 -17.52 -4.08
CA THR A 251 5.61 -16.72 -5.07
C THR A 251 6.41 -16.69 -6.35
N ILE A 252 5.77 -17.06 -7.45
CA ILE A 252 6.32 -16.97 -8.79
C ILE A 252 5.45 -15.98 -9.55
N SER A 253 6.05 -14.94 -10.10
CA SER A 253 5.35 -13.97 -10.92
C SER A 253 6.04 -13.78 -12.26
N GLY A 254 5.25 -13.49 -13.29
CA GLY A 254 5.74 -13.17 -14.60
C GLY A 254 4.94 -12.03 -15.22
N GLU A 255 5.61 -11.13 -15.91
CA GLU A 255 4.99 -10.08 -16.70
C GLU A 255 5.52 -10.13 -18.12
N VAL A 256 4.63 -10.11 -19.09
CA VAL A 256 4.93 -10.11 -20.51
C VAL A 256 4.20 -8.97 -21.18
N ASP A 257 4.92 -8.20 -21.99
CA ASP A 257 4.34 -7.24 -22.92
C ASP A 257 4.06 -7.96 -24.24
N THR A 258 2.78 -8.20 -24.55
CA THR A 258 2.39 -8.93 -25.77
C THR A 258 2.70 -8.17 -27.07
N ARG A 259 2.96 -6.86 -26.97
CA ARG A 259 3.34 -6.02 -28.11
C ARG A 259 4.85 -6.00 -28.36
N ALA A 260 5.65 -6.46 -27.40
CA ALA A 260 7.11 -6.44 -27.46
C ALA A 260 7.71 -7.73 -26.88
N ILE A 261 7.19 -8.88 -27.30
CA ILE A 261 7.52 -10.22 -26.75
C ILE A 261 9.03 -10.51 -26.76
N GLU A 262 9.76 -10.04 -27.77
CA GLU A 262 11.21 -10.29 -27.90
C GLU A 262 12.06 -9.51 -26.89
N LYS A 263 11.53 -8.48 -26.21
CA LYS A 263 12.29 -7.57 -25.34
C LYS A 263 11.88 -7.55 -23.88
N SER A 264 10.75 -8.16 -23.49
CA SER A 264 10.10 -7.83 -22.21
C SER A 264 9.62 -8.99 -21.34
N ALA A 265 9.96 -10.23 -21.63
CA ALA A 265 9.61 -11.34 -20.75
C ALA A 265 10.43 -11.27 -19.45
N LYS A 266 9.78 -10.93 -18.33
CA LYS A 266 10.36 -10.97 -16.98
C LYS A 266 9.70 -12.09 -16.22
N VAL A 267 10.47 -13.04 -15.75
CA VAL A 267 10.02 -14.13 -14.87
C VAL A 267 10.78 -13.99 -13.55
N ASP A 268 10.06 -13.89 -12.45
CA ASP A 268 10.62 -13.70 -11.12
C ASP A 268 10.20 -14.86 -10.22
N TRP A 269 11.17 -15.33 -9.42
CA TRP A 269 11.02 -16.40 -8.44
C TRP A 269 11.16 -15.82 -7.03
N LEU A 270 10.26 -16.17 -6.16
CA LEU A 270 10.25 -15.77 -4.75
C LEU A 270 10.10 -16.97 -3.82
#